data_c9d37be86cd486021bef588e0f397a08
#
_entry.id   c9d37be86cd486021bef588e0f397a08
#
_cell.length_a   1.000
_cell.length_b   1.000
_cell.length_c   1.000
_cell.angle_alpha   90.00
_cell.angle_beta   90.00
_cell.angle_gamma   90.00
#
_symmetry.space_group_name_H-M   'P 1'
#
loop_
_entity.id
_entity.type
_entity.pdbx_description
1 polymer ?
#
loop_
_entity_poly.entity_id
_entity_poly.type
_entity_poly.pdbx_seq_one_letter_code
_entity_poly.pdbx_strand_id
1 'polypeptide(L)'
;AKNANWIISELKKPQQKPFFLAYGLIKPHLTWSVPQKYFDLHPIERITLPPVKKGDLDDIPAFGKKLAKEVFDPSGERNFAVKPNGDHANVMANKQWRKAIQAYLATISFADAQIGRVLDALDRSRHADNTIVVLWGDHGWHLGEKEHWRKHALWEVSTRTPLVFTVPVKVARNHEGMAKDKLCHRPVSLIDIYPTLIDLCGLPKRKGLDGQSLKPLLQNPTRQWERPALITYGLNNHAVQTKRWRFIQYNDGGQELYDHDRDPNEWTNLAAKPKYLPLKSKLAKWLPAKKLGPQKFKRPR
;
A
#
# COMPACT_ATOMS: atom_id res chain seq x y z
N ALA A 1 -3.70 1.12 -21.32
CA ALA A 1 -3.44 0.33 -22.54
C ALA A 1 -2.12 0.70 -23.23
N LYS A 2 -1.82 2.00 -23.47
CA LYS A 2 -0.59 2.41 -24.18
C LYS A 2 0.68 1.88 -23.52
N ASN A 3 0.84 2.05 -22.19
CA ASN A 3 2.01 1.57 -21.45
C ASN A 3 2.17 0.04 -21.56
N ALA A 4 1.06 -0.73 -21.44
CA ALA A 4 1.11 -2.17 -21.61
C ALA A 4 1.60 -2.57 -23.02
N ASN A 5 1.12 -1.89 -24.06
CA ASN A 5 1.56 -2.14 -25.43
C ASN A 5 3.06 -1.88 -25.61
N TRP A 6 3.56 -0.81 -25.00
CA TRP A 6 5.00 -0.50 -25.06
C TRP A 6 5.84 -1.57 -24.33
N ILE A 7 5.47 -1.95 -23.10
CA ILE A 7 6.13 -3.03 -22.36
C ILE A 7 6.16 -4.33 -23.17
N ILE A 8 5.02 -4.71 -23.77
CA ILE A 8 4.91 -5.90 -24.62
C ILE A 8 5.85 -5.81 -25.82
N SER A 9 6.01 -4.63 -26.42
CA SER A 9 6.96 -4.44 -27.52
C SER A 9 8.43 -4.58 -27.07
N GLU A 10 8.76 -4.11 -25.86
CA GLU A 10 10.10 -4.26 -25.29
C GLU A 10 10.44 -5.74 -24.99
N LEU A 11 9.47 -6.50 -24.45
CA LEU A 11 9.63 -7.93 -24.16
C LEU A 11 9.86 -8.79 -25.41
N LYS A 12 9.45 -8.32 -26.60
CA LYS A 12 9.70 -9.01 -27.86
C LYS A 12 11.13 -8.81 -28.39
N LYS A 13 11.83 -7.76 -27.95
CA LYS A 13 13.17 -7.44 -28.40
C LYS A 13 14.20 -8.42 -27.83
N PRO A 14 15.21 -8.82 -28.60
CA PRO A 14 16.35 -9.54 -28.03
C PRO A 14 17.14 -8.62 -27.11
N GLN A 15 17.38 -9.06 -25.88
CA GLN A 15 18.21 -8.36 -24.93
C GLN A 15 19.56 -9.06 -24.81
N GLN A 16 20.64 -8.35 -25.09
CA GLN A 16 22.00 -8.89 -24.98
C GLN A 16 22.55 -8.77 -23.54
N LYS A 17 21.96 -7.92 -22.73
CA LYS A 17 22.35 -7.65 -21.33
C LYS A 17 21.16 -7.83 -20.41
N PRO A 18 21.38 -8.09 -19.10
CA PRO A 18 20.31 -8.00 -18.12
C PRO A 18 19.59 -6.65 -18.20
N PHE A 19 18.27 -6.66 -18.07
CA PHE A 19 17.45 -5.46 -18.15
C PHE A 19 16.63 -5.26 -16.87
N PHE A 20 16.27 -4.02 -16.61
CA PHE A 20 15.26 -3.62 -15.64
C PHE A 20 14.14 -2.91 -16.38
N LEU A 21 12.91 -3.41 -16.26
CA LEU A 21 11.74 -2.88 -16.96
C LEU A 21 10.65 -2.53 -15.93
N ALA A 22 10.37 -1.25 -15.79
CA ALA A 22 9.35 -0.76 -14.88
C ALA A 22 8.04 -0.46 -15.63
N TYR A 23 6.94 -1.06 -15.18
CA TYR A 23 5.60 -0.87 -15.72
C TYR A 23 4.71 -0.15 -14.72
N GLY A 24 4.40 1.12 -14.95
CA GLY A 24 3.51 1.92 -14.12
C GLY A 24 2.08 1.94 -14.64
N LEU A 25 1.13 1.70 -13.73
CA LEU A 25 -0.31 1.85 -13.93
C LEU A 25 -0.85 2.91 -12.98
N ILE A 26 -1.58 3.90 -13.50
CA ILE A 26 -2.23 4.92 -12.67
C ILE A 26 -3.47 4.34 -11.98
N LYS A 27 -4.21 3.46 -12.66
CA LYS A 27 -5.40 2.82 -12.06
C LYS A 27 -4.99 1.81 -10.98
N PRO A 28 -5.75 1.74 -9.89
CA PRO A 28 -7.12 2.27 -9.64
C PRO A 28 -7.21 3.71 -9.10
N HIS A 29 -6.18 4.54 -9.21
CA HIS A 29 -6.27 5.95 -8.81
C HIS A 29 -7.37 6.71 -9.60
N LEU A 30 -7.90 7.77 -9.01
CA LEU A 30 -8.82 8.70 -9.69
C LEU A 30 -8.16 9.31 -10.98
N THR A 31 -8.91 9.68 -12.00
CA THR A 31 -10.36 9.57 -12.10
C THR A 31 -10.78 8.14 -12.48
N TRP A 32 -11.89 7.63 -11.95
CA TRP A 32 -12.33 6.26 -12.21
C TRP A 32 -13.04 6.14 -13.56
N SER A 33 -12.34 6.46 -14.63
CA SER A 33 -12.81 6.37 -16.00
C SER A 33 -12.10 5.22 -16.72
N VAL A 34 -12.87 4.19 -17.09
CA VAL A 34 -12.44 3.00 -17.82
C VAL A 34 -13.56 2.56 -18.78
N PRO A 35 -13.29 1.72 -19.79
CA PRO A 35 -14.34 1.23 -20.70
C PRO A 35 -15.49 0.53 -19.96
N GLN A 36 -16.72 0.72 -20.47
CA GLN A 36 -17.97 0.24 -19.87
C GLN A 36 -17.93 -1.25 -19.49
N LYS A 37 -17.36 -2.09 -20.33
CA LYS A 37 -17.25 -3.55 -20.07
C LYS A 37 -16.64 -3.90 -18.70
N TYR A 38 -15.84 -3.02 -18.08
CA TYR A 38 -15.30 -3.26 -16.74
C TYR A 38 -16.28 -2.88 -15.65
N PHE A 39 -17.17 -1.92 -15.88
CA PHE A 39 -18.31 -1.63 -14.99
C PHE A 39 -19.33 -2.77 -15.01
N ASP A 40 -19.56 -3.36 -16.17
CA ASP A 40 -20.52 -4.46 -16.36
C ASP A 40 -20.12 -5.73 -15.58
N LEU A 41 -18.84 -5.89 -15.26
CA LEU A 41 -18.34 -6.95 -14.36
C LEU A 41 -18.81 -6.76 -12.91
N HIS A 42 -19.25 -5.57 -12.53
CA HIS A 42 -19.62 -5.20 -11.17
C HIS A 42 -21.01 -4.55 -11.13
N PRO A 43 -22.10 -5.34 -11.34
CA PRO A 43 -23.46 -4.83 -11.26
C PRO A 43 -23.71 -4.11 -9.93
N ILE A 44 -24.30 -2.92 -10.00
CA ILE A 44 -24.41 -2.02 -8.83
C ILE A 44 -25.22 -2.65 -7.68
N GLU A 45 -26.15 -3.53 -8.01
CA GLU A 45 -27.01 -4.25 -7.06
C GLU A 45 -26.19 -5.26 -6.22
N ARG A 46 -25.08 -5.75 -6.76
CA ARG A 46 -24.17 -6.72 -6.10
C ARG A 46 -23.01 -6.08 -5.36
N ILE A 47 -22.90 -4.75 -5.40
CA ILE A 47 -21.79 -4.07 -4.71
C ILE A 47 -21.98 -4.19 -3.20
N THR A 48 -21.00 -4.77 -2.53
CA THR A 48 -20.88 -4.77 -1.08
C THR A 48 -20.12 -3.52 -0.63
N LEU A 49 -20.71 -2.78 0.31
CA LEU A 49 -20.03 -1.63 0.90
C LEU A 49 -18.98 -2.09 1.92
N PRO A 50 -17.89 -1.34 2.09
CA PRO A 50 -16.93 -1.60 3.15
C PRO A 50 -17.61 -1.60 4.53
N PRO A 51 -17.12 -2.41 5.48
CA PRO A 51 -17.61 -2.38 6.85
C PRO A 51 -17.22 -1.06 7.50
N VAL A 52 -18.21 -0.36 8.04
CA VAL A 52 -18.03 0.88 8.77
C VAL A 52 -18.74 0.82 10.12
N LYS A 53 -18.21 1.51 11.12
CA LYS A 53 -18.77 1.61 12.46
C LYS A 53 -19.30 3.02 12.68
N LYS A 54 -20.51 3.15 13.19
CA LYS A 54 -21.04 4.44 13.64
C LYS A 54 -20.20 4.94 14.83
N GLY A 55 -19.76 6.20 14.78
CA GLY A 55 -18.91 6.77 15.82
C GLY A 55 -17.46 6.24 15.81
N ASP A 56 -16.99 5.74 14.67
CA ASP A 56 -15.63 5.19 14.52
C ASP A 56 -14.52 6.22 14.79
N LEU A 57 -14.86 7.50 14.73
CA LEU A 57 -13.91 8.59 15.03
C LEU A 57 -13.98 9.08 16.51
N ASP A 58 -14.85 8.53 17.35
CA ASP A 58 -15.07 9.09 18.70
C ASP A 58 -13.82 8.97 19.56
N ASP A 59 -13.08 7.87 19.47
CA ASP A 59 -11.86 7.59 20.23
C ASP A 59 -10.56 7.95 19.48
N ILE A 60 -10.67 8.60 18.33
CA ILE A 60 -9.52 9.02 17.50
C ILE A 60 -9.00 10.39 17.99
N PRO A 61 -7.65 10.58 18.09
CA PRO A 61 -7.09 11.88 18.46
C PRO A 61 -7.33 12.97 17.41
N ALA A 62 -7.14 14.23 17.80
CA ALA A 62 -7.49 15.40 16.99
C ALA A 62 -6.87 15.37 15.58
N PHE A 63 -5.59 14.99 15.46
CA PHE A 63 -4.92 14.91 14.16
C PHE A 63 -5.51 13.78 13.29
N GLY A 64 -5.83 12.62 13.88
CA GLY A 64 -6.49 11.52 13.17
C GLY A 64 -7.87 11.94 12.65
N LYS A 65 -8.68 12.63 13.47
CA LYS A 65 -9.97 13.22 13.03
C LYS A 65 -9.81 14.20 11.87
N LYS A 66 -8.75 15.01 11.89
CA LYS A 66 -8.41 15.91 10.78
C LYS A 66 -8.09 15.15 9.49
N LEU A 67 -7.32 14.05 9.59
CA LEU A 67 -7.02 13.19 8.43
C LEU A 67 -8.30 12.54 7.87
N ALA A 68 -9.16 12.00 8.75
CA ALA A 68 -10.42 11.38 8.35
C ALA A 68 -11.29 12.34 7.54
N LYS A 69 -11.37 13.61 7.95
CA LYS A 69 -12.20 14.64 7.33
C LYS A 69 -11.51 15.42 6.21
N GLU A 70 -10.41 14.89 5.66
CA GLU A 70 -9.74 15.52 4.50
C GLU A 70 -10.69 15.60 3.31
N VAL A 71 -10.68 16.74 2.64
CA VAL A 71 -11.47 17.01 1.43
C VAL A 71 -10.54 17.06 0.22
N PHE A 72 -10.95 16.43 -0.86
CA PHE A 72 -10.28 16.58 -2.14
C PHE A 72 -10.80 17.82 -2.85
N ASP A 73 -9.91 18.76 -3.11
CA ASP A 73 -10.16 19.88 -3.98
C ASP A 73 -9.43 19.65 -5.32
N PRO A 74 -10.18 19.53 -6.43
CA PRO A 74 -9.58 19.34 -7.76
C PRO A 74 -8.76 20.56 -8.24
N SER A 75 -8.91 21.75 -7.63
CA SER A 75 -8.06 22.93 -7.91
C SER A 75 -6.65 22.78 -7.35
N GLY A 76 -6.42 21.76 -6.50
CA GLY A 76 -5.13 21.52 -5.83
C GLY A 76 -4.93 22.34 -4.56
N GLU A 77 -5.87 23.21 -4.22
CA GLU A 77 -5.91 23.88 -2.93
C GLU A 77 -6.55 22.95 -1.90
N ARG A 78 -5.79 22.57 -0.90
CA ARG A 78 -6.33 21.80 0.25
C ARG A 78 -7.15 22.72 1.14
N ASN A 79 -8.29 23.17 0.65
CA ASN A 79 -9.15 24.06 1.40
C ASN A 79 -10.09 23.26 2.30
N PHE A 80 -9.65 22.97 3.53
CA PHE A 80 -10.46 22.30 4.55
C PHE A 80 -11.66 23.11 5.01
N ALA A 81 -11.72 24.40 4.66
CA ALA A 81 -12.78 25.30 5.10
C ALA A 81 -14.08 25.17 4.30
N VAL A 82 -14.01 24.71 3.05
CA VAL A 82 -15.17 24.73 2.12
C VAL A 82 -16.13 23.56 2.38
N LYS A 83 -15.67 22.45 3.01
CA LYS A 83 -16.49 21.27 3.26
C LYS A 83 -16.20 20.70 4.66
N PRO A 84 -16.79 21.24 5.71
CA PRO A 84 -16.43 20.93 7.11
C PRO A 84 -16.63 19.45 7.50
N ASN A 85 -17.41 18.69 6.71
CA ASN A 85 -17.77 17.31 7.04
C ASN A 85 -16.96 16.24 6.29
N GLY A 86 -15.99 16.63 5.41
CA GLY A 86 -15.13 15.71 4.68
C GLY A 86 -15.76 15.06 3.44
N ASP A 87 -14.95 14.33 2.68
CA ASP A 87 -15.38 13.67 1.45
C ASP A 87 -16.45 12.61 1.71
N HIS A 88 -16.36 11.87 2.83
CA HIS A 88 -17.34 10.83 3.14
C HIS A 88 -18.75 11.41 3.29
N ALA A 89 -18.91 12.51 4.04
CA ALA A 89 -20.19 13.19 4.19
C ALA A 89 -20.76 13.63 2.83
N ASN A 90 -19.91 14.12 1.91
CA ASN A 90 -20.33 14.48 0.56
C ASN A 90 -20.82 13.28 -0.25
N VAL A 91 -20.10 12.18 -0.20
CA VAL A 91 -20.46 10.93 -0.89
C VAL A 91 -21.81 10.42 -0.38
N MET A 92 -22.03 10.46 0.95
CA MET A 92 -23.28 10.04 1.58
C MET A 92 -24.45 10.98 1.23
N ALA A 93 -24.26 12.28 1.34
CA ALA A 93 -25.32 13.27 1.01
C ALA A 93 -25.79 13.14 -0.45
N ASN A 94 -24.88 12.82 -1.36
CA ASN A 94 -25.18 12.65 -2.79
C ASN A 94 -25.57 11.20 -3.15
N LYS A 95 -25.68 10.29 -2.18
CA LYS A 95 -26.04 8.86 -2.39
C LYS A 95 -25.11 8.16 -3.41
N GLN A 96 -23.82 8.54 -3.47
CA GLN A 96 -22.87 8.06 -4.47
C GLN A 96 -21.99 6.90 -4.01
N TRP A 97 -22.08 6.47 -2.74
CA TRP A 97 -21.14 5.51 -2.18
C TRP A 97 -21.05 4.21 -2.99
N ARG A 98 -22.18 3.58 -3.27
CA ARG A 98 -22.22 2.32 -4.04
C ARG A 98 -21.67 2.49 -5.45
N LYS A 99 -21.97 3.61 -6.13
CA LYS A 99 -21.40 3.93 -7.45
C LYS A 99 -19.90 4.16 -7.40
N ALA A 100 -19.40 4.80 -6.36
CA ALA A 100 -17.97 5.02 -6.16
C ALA A 100 -17.23 3.67 -5.98
N ILE A 101 -17.79 2.73 -5.19
CA ILE A 101 -17.23 1.39 -5.05
C ILE A 101 -17.24 0.64 -6.39
N GLN A 102 -18.35 0.67 -7.12
CA GLN A 102 -18.44 0.07 -8.46
C GLN A 102 -17.34 0.60 -9.38
N ALA A 103 -17.18 1.91 -9.43
CA ALA A 103 -16.17 2.57 -10.28
C ALA A 103 -14.74 2.18 -9.87
N TYR A 104 -14.47 2.08 -8.58
CA TYR A 104 -13.17 1.62 -8.08
C TYR A 104 -12.89 0.18 -8.51
N LEU A 105 -13.84 -0.74 -8.32
CA LEU A 105 -13.73 -2.14 -8.73
C LEU A 105 -13.55 -2.28 -10.26
N ALA A 106 -14.28 -1.49 -11.04
CA ALA A 106 -14.11 -1.46 -12.50
C ALA A 106 -12.69 -1.05 -12.91
N THR A 107 -12.09 -0.09 -12.19
CA THR A 107 -10.71 0.34 -12.47
C THR A 107 -9.68 -0.69 -12.02
N ILE A 108 -9.94 -1.48 -10.97
CA ILE A 108 -9.12 -2.64 -10.59
C ILE A 108 -9.16 -3.69 -11.70
N SER A 109 -10.36 -4.07 -12.17
CA SER A 109 -10.50 -5.04 -13.26
C SER A 109 -9.83 -4.59 -14.56
N PHE A 110 -9.84 -3.28 -14.84
CA PHE A 110 -9.08 -2.72 -15.96
C PHE A 110 -7.57 -2.87 -15.74
N ALA A 111 -7.06 -2.55 -14.55
CA ALA A 111 -5.63 -2.66 -14.23
C ALA A 111 -5.18 -4.12 -14.32
N ASP A 112 -5.93 -5.03 -13.73
CA ASP A 112 -5.69 -6.47 -13.76
C ASP A 112 -5.59 -6.99 -15.21
N ALA A 113 -6.55 -6.64 -16.06
CA ALA A 113 -6.53 -7.01 -17.46
C ALA A 113 -5.29 -6.47 -18.22
N GLN A 114 -4.76 -5.28 -17.85
CA GLN A 114 -3.53 -4.78 -18.46
C GLN A 114 -2.29 -5.49 -17.91
N ILE A 115 -2.26 -5.84 -16.64
CA ILE A 115 -1.20 -6.64 -16.02
C ILE A 115 -1.17 -8.02 -16.66
N GLY A 116 -2.32 -8.70 -16.77
CA GLY A 116 -2.43 -10.01 -17.41
C GLY A 116 -1.84 -10.03 -18.82
N ARG A 117 -2.16 -9.02 -19.65
CA ARG A 117 -1.58 -8.90 -21.01
C ARG A 117 -0.05 -8.82 -21.01
N VAL A 118 0.53 -8.15 -20.03
CA VAL A 118 2.00 -8.03 -19.93
C VAL A 118 2.61 -9.34 -19.45
N LEU A 119 2.00 -9.99 -18.46
CA LEU A 119 2.45 -11.30 -17.96
C LEU A 119 2.36 -12.37 -19.05
N ASP A 120 1.23 -12.42 -19.78
CA ASP A 120 1.08 -13.33 -20.93
C ASP A 120 2.14 -13.11 -22.02
N ALA A 121 2.56 -11.87 -22.24
CA ALA A 121 3.62 -11.56 -23.19
C ALA A 121 4.99 -11.97 -22.67
N LEU A 122 5.25 -11.83 -21.37
CA LEU A 122 6.48 -12.32 -20.74
C LEU A 122 6.56 -13.83 -20.82
N ASP A 123 5.49 -14.55 -20.46
CA ASP A 123 5.43 -16.01 -20.45
C ASP A 123 5.70 -16.62 -21.85
N ARG A 124 5.26 -15.90 -22.89
CA ARG A 124 5.52 -16.30 -24.31
C ARG A 124 6.85 -15.80 -24.86
N SER A 125 7.62 -15.05 -24.09
CA SER A 125 8.90 -14.49 -24.52
C SER A 125 10.06 -15.41 -24.15
N ARG A 126 11.23 -15.16 -24.77
CA ARG A 126 12.50 -15.80 -24.40
C ARG A 126 12.97 -15.45 -22.98
N HIS A 127 12.32 -14.52 -22.33
CA HIS A 127 12.68 -14.00 -21.01
C HIS A 127 11.88 -14.64 -19.87
N ALA A 128 10.90 -15.51 -20.15
CA ALA A 128 10.01 -16.13 -19.17
C ALA A 128 10.76 -16.79 -17.99
N ASP A 129 11.78 -17.57 -18.33
CA ASP A 129 12.50 -18.38 -17.34
C ASP A 129 13.58 -17.63 -16.55
N ASN A 130 13.90 -16.39 -16.90
CA ASN A 130 15.00 -15.63 -16.31
C ASN A 130 14.64 -14.23 -15.84
N THR A 131 13.35 -13.89 -15.79
CA THR A 131 12.87 -12.58 -15.35
C THR A 131 12.14 -12.69 -14.01
N ILE A 132 12.67 -12.02 -12.99
CA ILE A 132 11.99 -11.83 -11.71
C ILE A 132 10.89 -10.80 -11.92
N VAL A 133 9.68 -11.12 -11.51
CA VAL A 133 8.54 -10.18 -11.52
C VAL A 133 8.23 -9.73 -10.11
N VAL A 134 8.12 -8.41 -9.92
CA VAL A 134 7.63 -7.82 -8.66
C VAL A 134 6.41 -6.99 -8.99
N LEU A 135 5.27 -7.36 -8.40
CA LEU A 135 4.02 -6.59 -8.47
C LEU A 135 3.75 -5.98 -7.11
N TRP A 136 3.51 -4.65 -7.08
CA TRP A 136 3.12 -3.98 -5.86
C TRP A 136 2.20 -2.79 -6.13
N GLY A 137 1.41 -2.40 -5.12
CA GLY A 137 0.79 -1.08 -5.07
C GLY A 137 1.65 -0.12 -4.24
N ASP A 138 1.59 1.16 -4.53
CA ASP A 138 2.33 2.20 -3.79
C ASP A 138 1.68 2.52 -2.43
N HIS A 139 0.34 2.35 -2.33
CA HIS A 139 -0.47 2.50 -1.12
C HIS A 139 -1.81 1.80 -1.29
N GLY A 140 -2.55 1.64 -0.19
CA GLY A 140 -3.94 1.23 -0.19
C GLY A 140 -4.89 2.40 -0.47
N TRP A 141 -6.21 2.20 -0.20
CA TRP A 141 -7.23 3.19 -0.53
C TRP A 141 -8.47 3.04 0.33
N HIS A 142 -8.83 4.09 1.08
CA HIS A 142 -10.08 4.16 1.82
C HIS A 142 -11.26 4.43 0.87
N LEU A 143 -12.38 3.77 1.17
CA LEU A 143 -13.63 3.86 0.43
C LEU A 143 -14.81 4.12 1.35
N GLY A 144 -14.56 4.78 2.48
CA GLY A 144 -15.53 5.15 3.51
C GLY A 144 -15.16 4.68 4.91
N GLU A 145 -14.24 3.72 5.07
CA GLU A 145 -13.71 3.31 6.37
C GLU A 145 -13.09 4.52 7.08
N LYS A 146 -13.26 4.63 8.38
CA LYS A 146 -12.82 5.81 9.17
C LYS A 146 -13.42 7.14 8.67
N GLU A 147 -14.59 7.11 8.04
CA GLU A 147 -15.17 8.29 7.37
C GLU A 147 -14.18 8.97 6.41
N HIS A 148 -13.21 8.21 5.89
CA HIS A 148 -12.13 8.69 5.04
C HIS A 148 -12.24 8.15 3.62
N TRP A 149 -11.66 8.89 2.67
CA TRP A 149 -11.54 8.49 1.27
C TRP A 149 -10.11 8.65 0.80
N ARG A 150 -9.72 7.77 -0.12
CA ARG A 150 -8.38 7.79 -0.73
C ARG A 150 -7.28 7.28 0.23
N LYS A 151 -6.18 7.99 0.27
CA LYS A 151 -4.94 7.69 1.03
C LYS A 151 -4.69 8.81 2.05
N HIS A 152 -3.50 9.12 2.39
CA HIS A 152 -3.12 10.18 3.32
C HIS A 152 -3.54 9.90 4.78
N ALA A 153 -3.52 8.63 5.14
CA ALA A 153 -3.79 8.17 6.50
C ALA A 153 -2.75 7.14 6.93
N LEU A 154 -2.77 6.78 8.22
CA LEU A 154 -1.85 5.81 8.81
C LEU A 154 -2.55 4.50 9.21
N TRP A 155 -3.85 4.37 8.88
CA TRP A 155 -4.65 3.17 9.12
C TRP A 155 -4.37 2.07 8.10
N GLU A 156 -4.71 0.83 8.46
CA GLU A 156 -4.44 -0.37 7.67
C GLU A 156 -4.87 -0.24 6.22
N VAL A 157 -6.09 0.26 5.98
CA VAL A 157 -6.70 0.34 4.65
C VAL A 157 -5.87 1.16 3.65
N SER A 158 -5.22 2.24 4.09
CA SER A 158 -4.36 3.07 3.23
C SER A 158 -2.91 2.61 3.17
N THR A 159 -2.47 1.76 4.11
CA THR A 159 -1.06 1.36 4.21
C THR A 159 -0.81 -0.08 3.78
N ARG A 160 -1.86 -0.90 3.72
CA ARG A 160 -1.79 -2.25 3.21
C ARG A 160 -1.96 -2.27 1.69
N THR A 161 -1.00 -2.86 1.01
CA THR A 161 -0.97 -2.93 -0.45
C THR A 161 -0.46 -4.30 -0.90
N PRO A 162 -0.85 -4.79 -2.09
CA PRO A 162 -0.28 -6.02 -2.61
C PRO A 162 1.23 -5.89 -2.80
N LEU A 163 1.95 -6.96 -2.47
CA LEU A 163 3.36 -7.13 -2.79
C LEU A 163 3.58 -8.60 -3.15
N VAL A 164 3.89 -8.87 -4.41
CA VAL A 164 4.08 -10.22 -4.94
C VAL A 164 5.44 -10.33 -5.61
N PHE A 165 6.19 -11.39 -5.32
CA PHE A 165 7.41 -11.75 -6.02
C PHE A 165 7.20 -13.06 -6.76
N THR A 166 7.52 -13.08 -8.05
CA THR A 166 7.64 -14.31 -8.84
C THR A 166 9.09 -14.48 -9.24
N VAL A 167 9.72 -15.54 -8.73
CA VAL A 167 11.12 -15.88 -9.04
C VAL A 167 11.11 -17.12 -9.91
N PRO A 168 11.53 -17.04 -11.19
CA PRO A 168 11.53 -18.18 -12.10
C PRO A 168 12.46 -19.30 -11.64
N VAL A 169 12.16 -20.53 -12.03
CA VAL A 169 12.91 -21.73 -11.62
C VAL A 169 14.41 -21.62 -11.93
N LYS A 170 14.77 -21.08 -13.09
CA LYS A 170 16.20 -20.88 -13.47
C LYS A 170 16.92 -19.93 -12.52
N VAL A 171 16.25 -18.85 -12.10
CA VAL A 171 16.80 -17.91 -11.12
C VAL A 171 16.79 -18.53 -9.73
N ALA A 172 15.69 -19.21 -9.36
CA ALA A 172 15.51 -19.85 -8.06
C ALA A 172 16.56 -20.95 -7.78
N ARG A 173 17.12 -21.61 -8.81
CA ARG A 173 18.21 -22.58 -8.65
C ARG A 173 19.47 -21.99 -8.01
N ASN A 174 19.68 -20.68 -8.18
CA ASN A 174 20.78 -19.96 -7.53
C ASN A 174 20.44 -19.52 -6.09
N HIS A 175 19.20 -19.83 -5.63
CA HIS A 175 18.67 -19.42 -4.34
C HIS A 175 17.89 -20.59 -3.74
N GLU A 176 18.58 -21.46 -3.02
CA GLU A 176 17.95 -22.63 -2.40
C GLU A 176 16.72 -22.29 -1.57
N GLY A 177 15.70 -23.15 -1.64
CA GLY A 177 14.55 -23.11 -0.75
C GLY A 177 13.52 -22.02 -1.06
N MET A 178 13.49 -21.42 -2.26
CA MET A 178 12.46 -20.46 -2.63
C MET A 178 11.07 -21.07 -2.53
N ALA A 179 10.20 -20.49 -1.69
CA ALA A 179 8.84 -20.96 -1.52
C ALA A 179 7.97 -20.59 -2.72
N LYS A 180 7.20 -21.56 -3.21
CA LYS A 180 6.29 -21.37 -4.33
C LYS A 180 4.85 -21.35 -3.83
N ASP A 181 4.03 -20.46 -4.39
CA ASP A 181 2.58 -20.37 -4.12
C ASP A 181 2.26 -20.25 -2.62
N LYS A 182 3.03 -19.42 -1.90
CA LYS A 182 2.87 -19.21 -0.45
C LYS A 182 2.54 -17.77 -0.12
N LEU A 183 1.75 -17.60 0.93
CA LEU A 183 1.47 -16.31 1.55
C LEU A 183 2.41 -16.09 2.73
N CYS A 184 2.95 -14.87 2.83
CA CYS A 184 3.69 -14.40 3.98
C CYS A 184 2.86 -13.36 4.74
N HIS A 185 2.57 -13.64 6.01
CA HIS A 185 1.81 -12.75 6.90
C HIS A 185 2.71 -11.84 7.76
N ARG A 186 3.97 -11.69 7.37
CA ARG A 186 4.88 -10.76 8.05
C ARG A 186 4.74 -9.37 7.47
N PRO A 187 4.61 -8.32 8.29
CA PRO A 187 4.64 -6.96 7.78
C PRO A 187 6.03 -6.64 7.23
N VAL A 188 6.04 -6.02 6.06
CA VAL A 188 7.25 -5.58 5.35
C VAL A 188 7.00 -4.18 4.79
N SER A 189 8.07 -3.48 4.43
CA SER A 189 7.97 -2.15 3.83
C SER A 189 8.34 -2.17 2.35
N LEU A 190 7.77 -1.29 1.54
CA LEU A 190 8.12 -1.19 0.12
C LEU A 190 9.59 -0.80 -0.11
N ILE A 191 10.24 -0.15 0.87
CA ILE A 191 11.69 0.12 0.83
C ILE A 191 12.54 -1.16 0.83
N ASP A 192 11.95 -2.31 1.18
CA ASP A 192 12.61 -3.61 1.19
C ASP A 192 12.72 -4.22 -0.22
N ILE A 193 11.96 -3.70 -1.21
CA ILE A 193 11.99 -4.18 -2.60
C ILE A 193 13.39 -4.04 -3.20
N TYR A 194 14.00 -2.87 -3.08
CA TYR A 194 15.30 -2.59 -3.68
C TYR A 194 16.42 -3.51 -3.15
N PRO A 195 16.65 -3.64 -1.84
CA PRO A 195 17.65 -4.59 -1.33
C PRO A 195 17.30 -6.05 -1.64
N THR A 196 16.02 -6.41 -1.78
CA THR A 196 15.61 -7.74 -2.21
C THR A 196 16.02 -8.02 -3.65
N LEU A 197 15.81 -7.08 -4.56
CA LEU A 197 16.23 -7.21 -5.96
C LEU A 197 17.76 -7.29 -6.09
N ILE A 198 18.49 -6.48 -5.32
CA ILE A 198 19.96 -6.58 -5.26
C ILE A 198 20.38 -8.00 -4.89
N ASP A 199 19.79 -8.57 -3.86
CA ASP A 199 20.11 -9.91 -3.35
C ASP A 199 19.71 -11.02 -4.36
N LEU A 200 18.50 -10.94 -4.93
CA LEU A 200 18.02 -11.91 -5.90
C LEU A 200 18.76 -11.86 -7.25
N CYS A 201 19.24 -10.69 -7.64
CA CYS A 201 20.01 -10.53 -8.89
C CYS A 201 21.51 -10.71 -8.71
N GLY A 202 22.01 -11.04 -7.49
CA GLY A 202 23.43 -11.20 -7.22
C GLY A 202 24.26 -9.93 -7.43
N LEU A 203 23.63 -8.75 -7.28
CA LEU A 203 24.29 -7.46 -7.45
C LEU A 203 25.10 -7.08 -6.20
N PRO A 204 26.13 -6.22 -6.34
CA PRO A 204 26.93 -5.77 -5.21
C PRO A 204 26.07 -5.10 -4.14
N LYS A 205 26.21 -5.51 -2.88
CA LYS A 205 25.49 -4.95 -1.75
C LYS A 205 25.77 -3.45 -1.60
N ARG A 206 24.72 -2.68 -1.33
CA ARG A 206 24.84 -1.25 -1.04
C ARG A 206 24.73 -0.99 0.45
N LYS A 207 25.62 -0.14 0.97
CA LYS A 207 25.57 0.32 2.35
C LYS A 207 24.57 1.48 2.50
N GLY A 208 24.07 1.69 3.72
CA GLY A 208 23.21 2.85 4.05
C GLY A 208 21.76 2.73 3.53
N LEU A 209 21.27 1.52 3.23
CA LEU A 209 19.87 1.29 2.90
C LEU A 209 19.07 1.09 4.20
N ASP A 210 17.92 1.78 4.31
CA ASP A 210 16.96 1.59 5.41
C ASP A 210 16.14 0.31 5.25
N GLY A 211 15.95 -0.16 4.01
CA GLY A 211 15.32 -1.44 3.69
C GLY A 211 16.24 -2.63 3.87
N GLN A 212 15.67 -3.83 4.03
CA GLN A 212 16.42 -5.08 4.07
C GLN A 212 15.84 -6.10 3.10
N SER A 213 16.68 -7.05 2.67
CA SER A 213 16.24 -8.11 1.74
C SER A 213 15.15 -8.99 2.34
N LEU A 214 14.08 -9.19 1.58
CA LEU A 214 12.98 -10.11 1.89
C LEU A 214 13.28 -11.55 1.45
N LYS A 215 14.44 -11.83 0.85
CA LYS A 215 14.83 -13.18 0.42
C LYS A 215 14.62 -14.24 1.50
N PRO A 216 14.96 -14.00 2.79
CA PRO A 216 14.67 -14.97 3.85
C PRO A 216 13.19 -15.31 4.04
N LEU A 217 12.28 -14.35 3.77
CA LEU A 217 10.84 -14.57 3.80
C LEU A 217 10.32 -15.22 2.51
N LEU A 218 10.95 -14.96 1.37
CA LEU A 218 10.66 -15.64 0.12
C LEU A 218 11.09 -17.12 0.15
N GLN A 219 12.09 -17.45 0.95
CA GLN A 219 12.53 -18.83 1.20
C GLN A 219 11.65 -19.53 2.25
N ASN A 220 11.34 -18.83 3.34
CA ASN A 220 10.50 -19.36 4.43
C ASN A 220 9.49 -18.28 4.88
N PRO A 221 8.25 -18.26 4.34
CA PRO A 221 7.22 -17.27 4.68
C PRO A 221 6.80 -17.27 6.16
N THR A 222 7.06 -18.35 6.88
CA THR A 222 6.73 -18.48 8.32
C THR A 222 7.87 -18.08 9.23
N ARG A 223 9.05 -17.82 8.69
CA ARG A 223 10.25 -17.44 9.44
C ARG A 223 9.93 -16.34 10.46
N GLN A 224 10.58 -16.40 11.62
CA GLN A 224 10.52 -15.34 12.60
C GLN A 224 11.07 -14.03 11.97
N TRP A 225 10.28 -12.96 12.14
CA TRP A 225 10.55 -11.65 11.56
C TRP A 225 10.15 -10.59 12.59
N GLU A 226 11.11 -9.97 13.21
CA GLU A 226 10.88 -9.06 14.33
C GLU A 226 10.75 -7.60 13.89
N ARG A 227 11.30 -7.27 12.72
CA ARG A 227 11.24 -5.92 12.19
C ARG A 227 9.81 -5.58 11.76
N PRO A 228 9.20 -4.54 12.36
CA PRO A 228 7.90 -4.06 11.92
C PRO A 228 8.02 -3.26 10.62
N ALA A 229 6.92 -3.03 9.95
CA ALA A 229 6.83 -2.01 8.91
C ALA A 229 6.66 -0.65 9.60
N LEU A 230 7.46 0.33 9.13
CA LEU A 230 7.34 1.74 9.52
C LEU A 230 6.67 2.51 8.39
N ILE A 231 5.65 3.26 8.73
CA ILE A 231 4.89 4.10 7.81
C ILE A 231 5.00 5.55 8.28
N THR A 232 5.16 6.48 7.36
CA THR A 232 5.24 7.91 7.67
C THR A 232 4.29 8.69 6.77
N TYR A 233 3.54 9.61 7.39
CA TYR A 233 2.70 10.57 6.69
C TYR A 233 3.01 12.00 7.15
N GLY A 234 3.45 12.83 6.21
CA GLY A 234 3.83 14.21 6.53
C GLY A 234 4.94 14.29 7.57
N LEU A 235 4.95 15.36 8.35
CA LEU A 235 6.02 15.62 9.31
C LEU A 235 5.74 14.93 10.66
N ASN A 236 6.58 13.97 11.01
CA ASN A 236 6.58 13.28 12.32
C ASN A 236 5.26 12.57 12.68
N ASN A 237 4.44 12.18 11.70
CA ASN A 237 3.33 11.28 11.95
C ASN A 237 3.74 9.89 11.45
N HIS A 238 3.72 8.92 12.32
CA HIS A 238 4.26 7.59 12.04
C HIS A 238 3.31 6.49 12.51
N ALA A 239 3.31 5.37 11.80
CA ALA A 239 2.74 4.13 12.29
C ALA A 239 3.79 3.02 12.29
N VAL A 240 3.73 2.17 13.30
CA VAL A 240 4.51 0.93 13.42
C VAL A 240 3.55 -0.24 13.31
N GLN A 241 3.73 -1.08 12.28
CA GLN A 241 2.93 -2.27 12.05
C GLN A 241 3.75 -3.52 12.35
N THR A 242 3.33 -4.27 13.36
CA THR A 242 3.77 -5.66 13.60
C THR A 242 2.75 -6.64 13.03
N LYS A 243 2.96 -7.95 13.15
CA LYS A 243 1.98 -8.96 12.75
C LYS A 243 0.60 -8.74 13.39
N ARG A 244 0.57 -8.30 14.66
CA ARG A 244 -0.66 -8.16 15.45
C ARG A 244 -1.03 -6.71 15.75
N TRP A 245 -0.04 -5.86 16.01
CA TRP A 245 -0.27 -4.55 16.59
C TRP A 245 0.03 -3.44 15.58
N ARG A 246 -0.87 -2.47 15.49
CA ARG A 246 -0.61 -1.17 14.88
C ARG A 246 -0.55 -0.12 15.97
N PHE A 247 0.56 0.62 16.00
CA PHE A 247 0.74 1.78 16.86
C PHE A 247 0.95 3.02 16.01
N ILE A 248 0.12 4.02 16.19
CA ILE A 248 0.22 5.30 15.49
C ILE A 248 0.59 6.37 16.51
N GLN A 249 1.55 7.23 16.14
CA GLN A 249 1.90 8.42 16.89
C GLN A 249 1.91 9.62 15.97
N TYR A 250 1.14 10.63 16.33
CA TYR A 250 1.04 11.89 15.61
C TYR A 250 2.00 12.93 16.17
N ASN A 251 2.32 13.95 15.34
CA ASN A 251 3.23 15.03 15.72
C ASN A 251 2.69 15.91 16.88
N ASP A 252 1.37 15.97 17.04
CA ASP A 252 0.69 16.67 18.15
C ASP A 252 0.68 15.89 19.47
N GLY A 253 1.26 14.67 19.48
CA GLY A 253 1.30 13.77 20.64
C GLY A 253 0.14 12.79 20.71
N GLY A 254 -0.88 12.92 19.84
CA GLY A 254 -1.99 11.97 19.75
C GLY A 254 -1.50 10.56 19.40
N GLN A 255 -2.15 9.54 19.96
CA GLN A 255 -1.76 8.15 19.77
C GLN A 255 -2.96 7.26 19.49
N GLU A 256 -2.74 6.23 18.67
CA GLU A 256 -3.68 5.14 18.44
C GLU A 256 -2.95 3.80 18.59
N LEU A 257 -3.68 2.79 19.07
CA LEU A 257 -3.19 1.42 19.21
C LEU A 257 -4.30 0.45 18.87
N TYR A 258 -4.04 -0.48 17.96
CA TYR A 258 -5.00 -1.48 17.49
C TYR A 258 -4.45 -2.90 17.59
N ASP A 259 -5.33 -3.85 17.92
CA ASP A 259 -5.06 -5.28 18.01
C ASP A 259 -5.70 -5.99 16.82
N HIS A 260 -4.97 -6.20 15.74
CA HIS A 260 -5.51 -6.79 14.50
C HIS A 260 -5.96 -8.24 14.64
N ASP A 261 -5.55 -8.97 15.67
CA ASP A 261 -6.08 -10.32 15.96
C ASP A 261 -7.53 -10.27 16.47
N ARG A 262 -7.98 -9.13 17.03
CA ARG A 262 -9.31 -8.93 17.60
C ARG A 262 -10.13 -7.86 16.92
N ASP A 263 -9.46 -6.89 16.31
CA ASP A 263 -10.05 -5.71 15.68
C ASP A 263 -9.31 -5.39 14.37
N PRO A 264 -9.50 -6.20 13.33
CA PRO A 264 -8.84 -6.02 12.04
C PRO A 264 -9.29 -4.74 11.31
N ASN A 265 -10.41 -4.14 11.74
CA ASN A 265 -10.95 -2.92 11.16
C ASN A 265 -10.52 -1.65 11.90
N GLU A 266 -9.73 -1.78 12.97
CA GLU A 266 -9.22 -0.64 13.76
C GLU A 266 -10.35 0.23 14.37
N TRP A 267 -11.42 -0.40 14.85
CA TRP A 267 -12.60 0.27 15.38
C TRP A 267 -12.47 0.73 16.83
N THR A 268 -11.47 0.24 17.56
CA THR A 268 -11.30 0.54 18.98
C THR A 268 -9.87 0.96 19.26
N ASN A 269 -9.68 2.23 19.55
CA ASN A 269 -8.37 2.76 19.95
C ASN A 269 -8.06 2.35 21.40
N LEU A 270 -7.02 1.55 21.57
CA LEU A 270 -6.56 1.02 22.86
C LEU A 270 -5.50 1.92 23.52
N ALA A 271 -5.04 2.99 22.88
CA ALA A 271 -3.89 3.77 23.31
C ALA A 271 -4.06 4.44 24.68
N ALA A 272 -5.28 4.79 25.07
CA ALA A 272 -5.60 5.41 26.35
C ALA A 272 -5.62 4.41 27.54
N LYS A 273 -5.66 3.09 27.28
CA LYS A 273 -5.77 2.08 28.34
C LYS A 273 -4.42 1.85 29.02
N PRO A 274 -4.26 2.07 30.35
CA PRO A 274 -2.97 2.00 31.06
C PRO A 274 -2.24 0.66 30.90
N LYS A 275 -2.96 -0.45 30.81
CA LYS A 275 -2.39 -1.79 30.64
C LYS A 275 -1.53 -1.95 29.37
N TYR A 276 -1.71 -1.10 28.35
CA TYR A 276 -0.95 -1.15 27.11
C TYR A 276 0.27 -0.20 27.10
N LEU A 277 0.54 0.53 28.17
CA LEU A 277 1.70 1.43 28.24
C LEU A 277 3.04 0.72 27.98
N PRO A 278 3.34 -0.46 28.53
CA PRO A 278 4.57 -1.17 28.22
C PRO A 278 4.67 -1.56 26.72
N LEU A 279 3.56 -1.98 26.12
CA LEU A 279 3.52 -2.33 24.70
C LEU A 279 3.76 -1.09 23.81
N LYS A 280 3.10 0.03 24.09
CA LYS A 280 3.33 1.29 23.37
C LYS A 280 4.79 1.72 23.45
N SER A 281 5.39 1.66 24.64
CA SER A 281 6.81 1.98 24.85
C SER A 281 7.73 1.05 24.03
N LYS A 282 7.40 -0.24 23.91
CA LYS A 282 8.14 -1.18 23.06
C LYS A 282 8.02 -0.83 21.58
N LEU A 283 6.81 -0.53 21.12
CA LEU A 283 6.56 -0.18 19.71
C LEU A 283 7.17 1.17 19.33
N ALA A 284 7.12 2.14 20.25
CA ALA A 284 7.70 3.48 20.05
C ALA A 284 9.23 3.47 19.82
N LYS A 285 9.94 2.41 20.25
CA LYS A 285 11.38 2.25 19.95
C LYS A 285 11.69 2.12 18.46
N TRP A 286 10.70 1.78 17.64
CA TRP A 286 10.84 1.68 16.20
C TRP A 286 10.57 3.00 15.47
N LEU A 287 10.06 4.01 16.17
CA LEU A 287 9.85 5.32 15.59
C LEU A 287 11.21 6.02 15.33
N PRO A 288 11.30 6.89 14.33
CA PRO A 288 12.51 7.66 14.08
C PRO A 288 12.93 8.46 15.33
N ALA A 289 14.15 8.26 15.78
CA ALA A 289 14.67 8.95 16.97
C ALA A 289 14.81 10.47 16.73
N LYS A 290 15.09 10.87 15.49
CA LYS A 290 15.26 12.26 15.10
C LYS A 290 13.98 12.79 14.45
N LYS A 291 13.34 13.77 15.07
CA LYS A 291 12.31 14.56 14.42
C LYS A 291 12.95 15.45 13.37
N LEU A 292 12.54 15.28 12.12
CA LEU A 292 12.99 16.15 11.05
C LEU A 292 12.14 17.42 11.04
N GLY A 293 12.76 18.57 10.88
CA GLY A 293 12.06 19.80 10.56
C GLY A 293 11.59 19.82 9.10
N PRO A 294 10.71 20.77 8.71
CA PRO A 294 10.26 20.90 7.34
C PRO A 294 11.45 21.10 6.41
N GLN A 295 11.65 20.19 5.47
CA GLN A 295 12.70 20.31 4.46
C GLN A 295 12.22 21.24 3.34
N LYS A 296 12.96 22.30 3.06
CA LYS A 296 12.76 23.12 1.86
C LYS A 296 13.27 22.33 0.66
N PHE A 297 12.39 21.68 -0.08
CA PHE A 297 12.73 21.14 -1.39
C PHE A 297 13.08 22.28 -2.33
N LYS A 298 14.37 22.45 -2.65
CA LYS A 298 14.75 23.21 -3.84
C LYS A 298 14.35 22.36 -5.05
N ARG A 299 13.34 22.80 -5.81
CA ARG A 299 13.08 22.19 -7.13
C ARG A 299 14.38 22.34 -7.94
N PRO A 300 14.90 21.25 -8.55
CA PRO A 300 15.96 21.42 -9.54
C PRO A 300 15.44 22.36 -10.63
N ARG A 301 16.26 23.35 -11.00
CA ARG A 301 15.99 24.23 -12.14
C ARG A 301 16.05 23.49 -13.45
#